data_c19f774510f3f42a8afa2af5223ecbdd
#
_entry.id   c19f774510f3f42a8afa2af5223ecbdd
#
_cell.length_a   1.000
_cell.length_b   1.000
_cell.length_c   1.000
_cell.angle_alpha   90.00
_cell.angle_beta   90.00
_cell.angle_gamma   90.00
#
_symmetry.space_group_name_H-M   'P 1'
#
loop_
_entity.id
_entity.type
_entity.pdbx_description
1 polymer ?
#
loop_
_entity_poly.entity_id
_entity_poly.type
_entity_poly.pdbx_seq_one_letter_code
_entity_poly.pdbx_strand_id
1 'polypeptide(L)'
;MDELTDVYNELIMEHSMNSYNKKKLENADYCEVGHNPNCGDEITLQLKLNGNKIEDMAFSGHGCAISQASTSIMIDTLKGKTVEEAKEIIKTFIEMIKRETTDEEELKKLEDAIAFKNVSNMPARVKCALLAWHTIEDMLNKNDSTGTGNINCCH
;
A
#
# COMPACT_ATOMS: atom_id res chain seq x y z
N MET A 1 -1.76 1.04 -28.05
CA MET A 1 -1.83 0.87 -26.59
C MET A 1 -3.10 0.14 -26.21
N ASP A 2 -2.99 -0.70 -25.24
CA ASP A 2 -4.09 -1.49 -24.73
C ASP A 2 -5.06 -0.59 -23.97
N GLU A 3 -6.36 -0.73 -24.22
CA GLU A 3 -7.40 0.01 -23.48
C GLU A 3 -7.30 -0.22 -21.97
N LEU A 4 -6.96 -1.43 -21.57
CA LEU A 4 -6.80 -1.78 -20.17
C LEU A 4 -5.67 -0.98 -19.51
N THR A 5 -4.57 -0.80 -20.23
CA THR A 5 -3.45 0.02 -19.76
C THR A 5 -3.89 1.47 -19.52
N ASP A 6 -4.71 2.02 -20.41
CA ASP A 6 -5.21 3.39 -20.28
C ASP A 6 -6.11 3.54 -19.05
N VAL A 7 -6.98 2.56 -18.79
CA VAL A 7 -7.85 2.56 -17.61
C VAL A 7 -7.00 2.52 -16.31
N TYR A 8 -5.97 1.68 -16.28
CA TYR A 8 -5.10 1.58 -15.13
C TYR A 8 -4.31 2.86 -14.91
N ASN A 9 -3.86 3.51 -15.97
CA ASN A 9 -3.15 4.79 -15.86
C ASN A 9 -4.05 5.88 -15.29
N GLU A 10 -5.31 5.93 -15.71
CA GLU A 10 -6.28 6.87 -15.16
C GLU A 10 -6.52 6.62 -13.67
N LEU A 11 -6.63 5.38 -13.27
CA LEU A 11 -6.84 5.01 -11.86
C LEU A 11 -5.67 5.47 -11.00
N ILE A 12 -4.45 5.21 -11.46
CA ILE A 12 -3.24 5.64 -10.76
C ILE A 12 -3.19 7.16 -10.63
N MET A 13 -3.48 7.86 -11.71
CA MET A 13 -3.47 9.32 -11.72
C MET A 13 -4.51 9.89 -10.76
N GLU A 14 -5.72 9.34 -10.77
CA GLU A 14 -6.78 9.78 -9.88
C GLU A 14 -6.39 9.63 -8.42
N HIS A 15 -5.85 8.47 -8.05
CA HIS A 15 -5.41 8.24 -6.66
C HIS A 15 -4.23 9.13 -6.26
N SER A 16 -3.37 9.50 -7.21
CA SER A 16 -2.24 10.36 -6.89
C SER A 16 -2.66 11.81 -6.65
N MET A 17 -3.76 12.24 -7.26
CA MET A 17 -4.21 13.63 -7.21
C MET A 17 -5.31 13.90 -6.20
N ASN A 18 -6.23 12.96 -6.02
CA ASN A 18 -7.46 13.18 -5.24
C ASN A 18 -7.73 12.08 -4.22
N SER A 19 -6.70 11.61 -3.54
CA SER A 19 -6.88 10.52 -2.60
C SER A 19 -7.61 10.95 -1.34
N TYR A 20 -8.77 10.38 -1.11
CA TYR A 20 -9.51 10.55 0.14
C TYR A 20 -8.85 9.74 1.28
N ASN A 21 -7.91 8.87 0.97
CA ASN A 21 -7.13 8.11 1.95
C ASN A 21 -5.98 8.91 2.53
N LYS A 22 -5.66 10.06 1.93
CA LYS A 22 -4.59 10.94 2.41
C LYS A 22 -5.16 11.87 3.47
N LYS A 23 -5.12 11.42 4.71
CA LYS A 23 -5.69 12.12 5.86
C LYS A 23 -5.04 11.62 7.14
N LYS A 24 -5.43 12.19 8.27
CA LYS A 24 -4.98 11.73 9.58
C LYS A 24 -6.12 10.99 10.26
N LEU A 25 -5.85 9.78 10.74
CA LEU A 25 -6.80 9.01 11.54
C LEU A 25 -6.73 9.44 12.99
N GLU A 26 -7.90 9.60 13.59
CA GLU A 26 -7.99 9.74 15.03
C GLU A 26 -8.07 8.32 15.60
N ASN A 27 -7.43 8.09 16.73
CA ASN A 27 -7.47 6.80 17.42
C ASN A 27 -6.83 5.65 16.64
N ALA A 28 -5.78 5.95 15.85
CA ALA A 28 -5.02 4.89 15.19
C ALA A 28 -4.33 4.03 16.23
N ASP A 29 -4.32 2.72 16.01
CA ASP A 29 -3.65 1.77 16.90
C ASP A 29 -2.17 1.68 16.59
N TYR A 30 -1.79 1.87 15.33
CA TYR A 30 -0.41 1.71 14.86
C TYR A 30 -0.09 2.81 13.87
N CYS A 31 1.18 3.19 13.84
CA CYS A 31 1.68 4.20 12.92
C CYS A 31 3.13 3.87 12.60
N GLU A 32 3.50 4.01 11.33
CA GLU A 32 4.88 3.80 10.92
C GLU A 32 5.21 4.66 9.71
N VAL A 33 6.47 5.12 9.64
CA VAL A 33 6.97 5.92 8.53
C VAL A 33 7.79 5.04 7.60
N GLY A 34 7.43 5.06 6.32
CA GLY A 34 8.23 4.44 5.28
C GLY A 34 8.99 5.53 4.54
N HIS A 35 10.26 5.28 4.25
CA HIS A 35 11.13 6.26 3.63
C HIS A 35 11.94 5.64 2.51
N ASN A 36 11.93 6.31 1.35
CA ASN A 36 12.77 5.91 0.21
C ASN A 36 13.72 7.07 -0.10
N PRO A 37 14.98 7.01 0.39
CA PRO A 37 15.92 8.12 0.22
C PRO A 37 16.29 8.38 -1.24
N ASN A 38 16.19 7.38 -2.11
CA ASN A 38 16.54 7.54 -3.53
C ASN A 38 15.56 8.44 -4.28
N CYS A 39 14.30 8.45 -3.85
CA CYS A 39 13.24 9.24 -4.50
C CYS A 39 12.73 10.37 -3.63
N GLY A 40 13.19 10.47 -2.40
CA GLY A 40 12.68 11.47 -1.46
C GLY A 40 11.27 11.19 -0.98
N ASP A 41 10.76 9.99 -1.20
CA ASP A 41 9.42 9.61 -0.74
C ASP A 41 9.43 9.36 0.76
N GLU A 42 8.44 9.89 1.45
CA GLU A 42 8.25 9.64 2.87
C GLU A 42 6.76 9.52 3.14
N ILE A 43 6.32 8.32 3.50
CA ILE A 43 4.91 8.01 3.71
C ILE A 43 4.71 7.58 5.15
N THR A 44 3.77 8.23 5.84
CA THR A 44 3.37 7.84 7.18
C THR A 44 2.05 7.10 7.07
N LEU A 45 2.05 5.84 7.51
CA LEU A 45 0.84 5.01 7.51
C LEU A 45 0.26 4.94 8.90
N GLN A 46 -1.06 5.04 8.98
CA GLN A 46 -1.82 4.85 10.21
C GLN A 46 -2.78 3.70 10.02
N LEU A 47 -2.88 2.85 11.03
CA LEU A 47 -3.67 1.63 10.97
C LEU A 47 -4.56 1.52 12.21
N LYS A 48 -5.81 1.20 11.98
CA LYS A 48 -6.76 0.91 13.04
C LYS A 48 -7.30 -0.50 12.87
N LEU A 49 -7.15 -1.32 13.90
CA LEU A 49 -7.62 -2.70 13.90
C LEU A 49 -8.87 -2.85 14.77
N ASN A 50 -9.75 -3.74 14.35
CA ASN A 50 -10.88 -4.17 15.16
C ASN A 50 -10.77 -5.69 15.27
N GLY A 51 -10.17 -6.17 16.38
CA GLY A 51 -9.83 -7.57 16.51
C GLY A 51 -8.79 -7.95 15.47
N ASN A 52 -9.14 -8.88 14.58
CA ASN A 52 -8.25 -9.36 13.52
C ASN A 52 -8.53 -8.69 12.17
N LYS A 53 -9.33 -7.63 12.17
CA LYS A 53 -9.77 -7.00 10.94
C LYS A 53 -9.23 -5.57 10.83
N ILE A 54 -8.83 -5.18 9.63
CA ILE A 54 -8.40 -3.82 9.36
C ILE A 54 -9.63 -2.94 9.25
N GLU A 55 -9.89 -2.14 10.29
CA GLU A 55 -11.07 -1.29 10.33
C GLU A 55 -10.89 -0.04 9.48
N ASP A 56 -9.73 0.58 9.58
CA ASP A 56 -9.45 1.79 8.80
C ASP A 56 -7.95 1.96 8.63
N MET A 57 -7.58 2.72 7.61
CA MET A 57 -6.19 3.08 7.31
C MET A 57 -6.16 4.46 6.68
N ALA A 58 -5.07 5.17 6.89
CA ALA A 58 -4.84 6.44 6.24
C ALA A 58 -3.36 6.66 6.05
N PHE A 59 -3.00 7.62 5.22
CA PHE A 59 -1.60 7.98 5.04
C PHE A 59 -1.44 9.49 4.96
N SER A 60 -0.22 9.93 5.21
CA SER A 60 0.20 11.30 5.00
C SER A 60 1.65 11.30 4.53
N GLY A 61 2.18 12.47 4.26
CA GLY A 61 3.56 12.58 3.80
C GLY A 61 3.63 13.03 2.35
N HIS A 62 4.79 12.81 1.73
CA HIS A 62 5.03 13.25 0.36
C HIS A 62 5.78 12.18 -0.43
N GLY A 63 5.66 12.27 -1.74
CA GLY A 63 6.31 11.33 -2.64
C GLY A 63 5.86 11.56 -4.07
N CYS A 64 6.40 10.78 -4.99
CA CYS A 64 6.01 10.87 -6.39
C CYS A 64 4.58 10.35 -6.59
N ALA A 65 4.03 10.58 -7.78
CA ALA A 65 2.68 10.15 -8.10
C ALA A 65 2.50 8.64 -7.92
N ILE A 66 3.49 7.84 -8.31
CA ILE A 66 3.43 6.38 -8.16
C ILE A 66 3.39 5.97 -6.68
N SER A 67 4.23 6.59 -5.85
CA SER A 67 4.25 6.31 -4.42
C SER A 67 2.91 6.63 -3.75
N GLN A 68 2.35 7.79 -4.04
CA GLN A 68 1.09 8.22 -3.46
C GLN A 68 -0.09 7.38 -3.94
N ALA A 69 -0.13 7.10 -5.25
CA ALA A 69 -1.20 6.27 -5.81
C ALA A 69 -1.14 4.84 -5.27
N SER A 70 0.06 4.28 -5.17
CA SER A 70 0.24 2.93 -4.63
C SER A 70 -0.26 2.84 -3.20
N THR A 71 0.08 3.82 -2.37
CA THR A 71 -0.37 3.86 -0.98
C THR A 71 -1.89 3.96 -0.90
N SER A 72 -2.49 4.83 -1.68
CA SER A 72 -3.94 5.02 -1.68
C SER A 72 -4.70 3.77 -2.12
N ILE A 73 -4.24 3.16 -3.21
CA ILE A 73 -4.87 1.94 -3.73
C ILE A 73 -4.69 0.78 -2.76
N MET A 74 -3.52 0.70 -2.11
CA MET A 74 -3.28 -0.30 -1.07
C MET A 74 -4.32 -0.18 0.05
N ILE A 75 -4.59 1.02 0.52
CA ILE A 75 -5.56 1.25 1.58
C ILE A 75 -6.94 0.76 1.15
N ASP A 76 -7.38 1.12 -0.06
CA ASP A 76 -8.66 0.67 -0.58
C ASP A 76 -8.73 -0.86 -0.67
N THR A 77 -7.63 -1.49 -1.02
CA THR A 77 -7.57 -2.94 -1.20
C THR A 77 -7.59 -3.68 0.14
N LEU A 78 -6.87 -3.16 1.13
CA LEU A 78 -6.72 -3.85 2.42
C LEU A 78 -7.80 -3.54 3.45
N LYS A 79 -8.46 -2.41 3.31
CA LYS A 79 -9.48 -1.99 4.27
C LYS A 79 -10.64 -2.98 4.29
N GLY A 80 -11.02 -3.42 5.48
CA GLY A 80 -12.07 -4.41 5.65
C GLY A 80 -11.61 -5.87 5.59
N LYS A 81 -10.34 -6.10 5.27
CA LYS A 81 -9.78 -7.46 5.22
C LYS A 81 -9.26 -7.87 6.60
N THR A 82 -9.15 -9.18 6.81
CA THR A 82 -8.47 -9.66 8.02
C THR A 82 -6.96 -9.48 7.86
N VAL A 83 -6.23 -9.54 8.96
CA VAL A 83 -4.77 -9.42 8.94
C VAL A 83 -4.16 -10.51 8.05
N GLU A 84 -4.67 -11.74 8.13
CA GLU A 84 -4.19 -12.86 7.32
C GLU A 84 -4.43 -12.62 5.84
N GLU A 85 -5.63 -12.17 5.48
CA GLU A 85 -5.95 -11.85 4.08
C GLU A 85 -5.07 -10.71 3.57
N ALA A 86 -4.85 -9.69 4.41
CA ALA A 86 -3.99 -8.56 4.05
C ALA A 86 -2.56 -9.01 3.77
N LYS A 87 -2.02 -9.91 4.60
CA LYS A 87 -0.66 -10.44 4.40
C LYS A 87 -0.53 -11.20 3.08
N GLU A 88 -1.54 -11.97 2.71
CA GLU A 88 -1.57 -12.68 1.44
C GLU A 88 -1.57 -11.69 0.25
N ILE A 89 -2.41 -10.67 0.34
CA ILE A 89 -2.51 -9.65 -0.70
C ILE A 89 -1.18 -8.90 -0.84
N ILE A 90 -0.58 -8.51 0.28
CA ILE A 90 0.70 -7.80 0.30
C ILE A 90 1.79 -8.64 -0.37
N LYS A 91 1.86 -9.90 -0.01
CA LYS A 91 2.84 -10.83 -0.59
C LYS A 91 2.66 -10.94 -2.10
N THR A 92 1.42 -11.09 -2.54
CA THR A 92 1.12 -11.22 -3.97
C THR A 92 1.48 -9.95 -4.73
N PHE A 93 1.19 -8.78 -4.15
CA PHE A 93 1.57 -7.52 -4.79
C PHE A 93 3.08 -7.40 -4.96
N ILE A 94 3.83 -7.71 -3.91
CA ILE A 94 5.29 -7.66 -3.96
C ILE A 94 5.83 -8.63 -5.01
N GLU A 95 5.28 -9.84 -5.07
CA GLU A 95 5.67 -10.83 -6.07
C GLU A 95 5.36 -10.35 -7.50
N MET A 96 4.21 -9.71 -7.68
CA MET A 96 3.83 -9.15 -8.98
C MET A 96 4.83 -8.09 -9.43
N ILE A 97 5.16 -7.15 -8.56
CA ILE A 97 6.07 -6.05 -8.88
C ILE A 97 7.49 -6.57 -9.15
N LYS A 98 7.92 -7.60 -8.42
CA LYS A 98 9.22 -8.23 -8.62
C LYS A 98 9.23 -9.22 -9.76
N ARG A 99 8.08 -9.42 -10.43
CA ARG A 99 7.92 -10.34 -11.55
C ARG A 99 8.17 -11.79 -11.15
N GLU A 100 7.83 -12.13 -9.93
CA GLU A 100 7.96 -13.49 -9.40
C GLU A 100 6.70 -14.32 -9.58
N THR A 101 5.57 -13.69 -9.90
CA THR A 101 4.33 -14.38 -10.21
C THR A 101 3.65 -13.73 -11.42
N THR A 102 3.06 -14.57 -12.27
CA THR A 102 2.24 -14.13 -13.39
C THR A 102 0.90 -14.87 -13.38
N ASP A 103 0.61 -15.59 -12.31
CA ASP A 103 -0.62 -16.36 -12.16
C ASP A 103 -1.82 -15.42 -12.02
N GLU A 104 -2.70 -15.41 -13.02
CA GLU A 104 -3.87 -14.53 -13.04
C GLU A 104 -4.81 -14.76 -11.88
N GLU A 105 -4.93 -16.02 -11.40
CA GLU A 105 -5.77 -16.33 -10.26
C GLU A 105 -5.23 -15.68 -8.98
N GLU A 106 -3.91 -15.71 -8.80
CA GLU A 106 -3.27 -15.05 -7.67
C GLU A 106 -3.42 -13.53 -7.76
N LEU A 107 -3.26 -12.98 -8.96
CA LEU A 107 -3.34 -11.53 -9.16
C LEU A 107 -4.75 -10.97 -8.95
N LYS A 108 -5.78 -11.77 -9.11
CA LYS A 108 -7.17 -11.34 -8.90
C LYS A 108 -7.42 -10.82 -7.49
N LYS A 109 -6.73 -11.37 -6.49
CA LYS A 109 -6.91 -10.92 -5.11
C LYS A 109 -6.42 -9.49 -4.89
N LEU A 110 -5.64 -8.94 -5.82
CA LEU A 110 -5.11 -7.60 -5.73
C LEU A 110 -6.13 -6.51 -6.07
N GLU A 111 -7.23 -6.87 -6.70
CA GLU A 111 -8.28 -5.93 -7.11
C GLU A 111 -7.65 -4.76 -7.91
N ASP A 112 -7.90 -3.52 -7.53
CA ASP A 112 -7.37 -2.35 -8.25
C ASP A 112 -5.85 -2.25 -8.20
N ALA A 113 -5.20 -2.89 -7.24
CA ALA A 113 -3.75 -2.85 -7.13
C ALA A 113 -3.05 -3.52 -8.31
N ILE A 114 -3.76 -4.32 -9.10
CA ILE A 114 -3.22 -4.92 -10.31
C ILE A 114 -2.82 -3.85 -11.34
N ALA A 115 -3.34 -2.63 -11.19
CA ALA A 115 -2.98 -1.49 -12.04
C ALA A 115 -1.47 -1.22 -12.06
N PHE A 116 -0.76 -1.64 -11.00
CA PHE A 116 0.68 -1.43 -10.91
C PHE A 116 1.52 -2.50 -11.59
N LYS A 117 0.90 -3.48 -12.24
CA LYS A 117 1.62 -4.55 -12.93
C LYS A 117 2.66 -4.00 -13.92
N ASN A 118 2.31 -2.97 -14.66
CA ASN A 118 3.22 -2.37 -15.64
C ASN A 118 4.41 -1.65 -15.02
N VAL A 119 4.30 -1.26 -13.74
CA VAL A 119 5.40 -0.61 -13.03
C VAL A 119 6.56 -1.58 -12.84
N SER A 120 6.31 -2.89 -12.88
CA SER A 120 7.36 -3.90 -12.81
C SER A 120 8.40 -3.77 -13.93
N ASN A 121 8.04 -3.10 -15.03
CA ASN A 121 8.94 -2.84 -16.15
C ASN A 121 9.68 -1.50 -16.02
N MET A 122 9.50 -0.80 -14.91
CA MET A 122 10.05 0.54 -14.68
C MET A 122 10.94 0.51 -13.43
N PRO A 123 12.21 0.08 -13.57
CA PRO A 123 13.09 -0.14 -12.38
C PRO A 123 13.17 1.06 -11.45
N ALA A 124 13.16 2.27 -11.99
CA ALA A 124 13.25 3.49 -11.17
C ALA A 124 12.00 3.70 -10.31
N ARG A 125 10.88 3.08 -10.66
CA ARG A 125 9.61 3.26 -9.96
C ARG A 125 9.20 2.08 -9.08
N VAL A 126 9.89 0.95 -9.23
CA VAL A 126 9.58 -0.25 -8.45
C VAL A 126 9.63 0.04 -6.95
N LYS A 127 10.67 0.72 -6.49
CA LYS A 127 10.81 1.06 -5.07
C LYS A 127 9.71 2.01 -4.60
N CYS A 128 9.30 2.94 -5.46
CA CYS A 128 8.21 3.86 -5.14
C CYS A 128 6.89 3.10 -4.96
N ALA A 129 6.62 2.15 -5.84
CA ALA A 129 5.40 1.36 -5.78
C ALA A 129 5.36 0.44 -4.56
N LEU A 130 6.51 -0.05 -4.12
CA LEU A 130 6.61 -1.01 -3.01
C LEU A 130 6.69 -0.36 -1.63
N LEU A 131 7.01 0.92 -1.55
CA LEU A 131 7.29 1.58 -0.26
C LEU A 131 6.20 1.35 0.78
N ALA A 132 4.97 1.70 0.47
CA ALA A 132 3.86 1.57 1.41
C ALA A 132 3.57 0.10 1.75
N TRP A 133 3.71 -0.78 0.76
CA TRP A 133 3.43 -2.21 0.95
C TRP A 133 4.44 -2.85 1.91
N HIS A 134 5.72 -2.49 1.81
CA HIS A 134 6.72 -2.95 2.77
C HIS A 134 6.48 -2.36 4.16
N THR A 135 6.03 -1.10 4.21
CA THR A 135 5.74 -0.44 5.48
C THR A 135 4.60 -1.12 6.22
N ILE A 136 3.50 -1.42 5.51
CA ILE A 136 2.36 -2.11 6.14
C ILE A 136 2.72 -3.55 6.52
N GLU A 137 3.55 -4.20 5.71
CA GLU A 137 4.04 -5.54 6.03
C GLU A 137 4.77 -5.55 7.36
N ASP A 138 5.66 -4.58 7.56
CA ASP A 138 6.40 -4.44 8.82
C ASP A 138 5.45 -4.18 9.99
N MET A 139 4.46 -3.32 9.79
CA MET A 139 3.47 -3.01 10.83
C MET A 139 2.71 -4.25 11.28
N LEU A 140 2.25 -5.05 10.34
CA LEU A 140 1.49 -6.25 10.64
C LEU A 140 2.36 -7.33 11.29
N ASN A 141 3.61 -7.44 10.87
CA ASN A 141 4.54 -8.40 11.46
C ASN A 141 4.90 -8.02 12.90
N LYS A 142 5.10 -6.73 13.16
CA LYS A 142 5.37 -6.25 14.52
C LYS A 142 4.18 -6.49 15.44
N ASN A 143 2.97 -6.30 14.95
CA ASN A 143 1.76 -6.58 15.71
C ASN A 143 1.69 -8.04 16.13
N ASP A 144 2.03 -8.96 15.22
CA ASP A 144 2.04 -10.40 15.53
C ASP A 144 3.07 -10.77 16.60
N SER A 145 4.24 -10.14 16.54
CA SER A 145 5.35 -10.55 17.41
C SER A 145 5.31 -9.91 18.80
N THR A 146 4.78 -8.69 18.92
CA THR A 146 4.82 -7.94 20.18
C THR A 146 3.45 -7.61 20.75
N GLY A 147 2.43 -7.58 19.91
CA GLY A 147 1.10 -7.14 20.32
C GLY A 147 1.01 -5.66 20.68
N THR A 148 2.09 -4.92 20.48
CA THR A 148 2.12 -3.48 20.78
C THR A 148 2.44 -2.71 19.51
N GLY A 149 1.72 -1.62 19.31
CA GLY A 149 1.95 -0.75 18.19
C GLY A 149 2.82 0.45 18.58
N ASN A 150 3.43 1.05 17.60
CA ASN A 150 4.17 2.28 17.78
C ASN A 150 3.31 3.44 17.27
N ILE A 151 2.78 4.22 18.19
CA ILE A 151 1.90 5.35 17.85
C ILE A 151 2.62 6.69 17.92
N ASN A 152 3.89 6.70 18.24
CA ASN A 152 4.63 7.94 18.48
C ASN A 152 4.73 8.82 17.24
N CYS A 153 4.75 8.24 16.06
CA CYS A 153 4.85 9.00 14.82
C CYS A 153 3.55 9.70 14.43
N CYS A 154 2.47 9.48 15.17
CA CYS A 154 1.15 10.01 14.85
C CYS A 154 0.85 11.35 15.56
N HIS A 155 1.80 11.88 16.26
CA HIS A 155 1.62 13.13 17.02
C HIS A 155 1.86 14.39 16.23
#